data_edd7d83f9caf94c64d97fe7a02d65a9b
#
_entry.id   edd7d83f9caf94c64d97fe7a02d65a9b
#
_cell.length_a   1.000
_cell.length_b   1.000
_cell.length_c   1.000
_cell.angle_alpha   90.00
_cell.angle_beta   90.00
_cell.angle_gamma   90.00
#
_symmetry.space_group_name_H-M   'P 1'
#
loop_
_entity.id
_entity.type
_entity.pdbx_description
1 polymer ?
#
loop_
_entity_poly.entity_id
_entity_poly.type
_entity_poly.pdbx_seq_one_letter_code
_entity_poly.pdbx_strand_id
1 'polypeptide(L)'
;LPVLQPLAGTEYFLHLEARTKQATDLVPQGHLAASEQFLLPVEVLAPVAPAIEGTLALTKENKQIRVSGATFEVRFSEETGDLIGLKYDGKEMLKEGLRANFWRAQTDNDVANRMMQRCGTWLNAGKEMVLQQLETHPSDNRVIVPAVYRMPEQASVYKVVYTVYADGA
;
A
#
# COMPACT_ATOMS: atom_id res chain seq x y z
N LEU A 1 18.44 30.01 -10.42
CA LEU A 1 18.21 28.94 -9.44
C LEU A 1 19.42 28.82 -8.51
N PRO A 2 19.24 28.55 -7.22
CA PRO A 2 20.36 28.31 -6.32
C PRO A 2 21.14 27.06 -6.78
N VAL A 3 22.44 27.05 -6.49
CA VAL A 3 23.24 25.82 -6.69
C VAL A 3 22.81 24.81 -5.64
N LEU A 4 22.23 23.71 -6.09
CA LEU A 4 21.83 22.62 -5.19
C LEU A 4 23.07 21.78 -4.80
N GLN A 5 23.12 21.39 -3.54
CA GLN A 5 23.99 20.35 -3.02
C GLN A 5 23.12 19.15 -2.67
N PRO A 6 22.89 18.23 -3.64
CA PRO A 6 21.90 17.21 -3.45
C PRO A 6 22.34 16.16 -2.42
N LEU A 7 21.41 15.78 -1.56
CA LEU A 7 21.58 14.75 -0.56
C LEU A 7 21.03 13.41 -1.10
N ALA A 8 21.65 12.33 -0.73
CA ALA A 8 21.24 10.99 -1.10
C ALA A 8 19.82 10.67 -0.60
N GLY A 9 19.00 10.06 -1.46
CA GLY A 9 17.62 9.68 -1.12
C GLY A 9 16.64 10.86 -0.96
N THR A 10 17.00 12.07 -1.42
CA THR A 10 16.18 13.27 -1.33
C THR A 10 15.68 13.68 -2.71
N GLU A 11 14.38 13.90 -2.85
CA GLU A 11 13.77 14.48 -4.02
C GLU A 11 13.77 16.01 -3.93
N TYR A 12 14.00 16.65 -5.05
CA TYR A 12 14.03 18.12 -5.16
C TYR A 12 12.96 18.58 -6.14
N PHE A 13 12.16 19.55 -5.72
CA PHE A 13 11.08 20.11 -6.52
C PHE A 13 11.28 21.61 -6.75
N LEU A 14 11.03 22.03 -7.97
CA LEU A 14 10.84 23.45 -8.29
C LEU A 14 9.36 23.79 -8.14
N HIS A 15 9.05 24.66 -7.20
CA HIS A 15 7.69 25.15 -7.00
C HIS A 15 7.58 26.55 -7.62
N LEU A 16 6.67 26.72 -8.58
CA LEU A 16 6.37 28.00 -9.22
C LEU A 16 4.99 28.48 -8.77
N GLU A 17 4.91 29.76 -8.42
CA GLU A 17 3.67 30.40 -8.03
C GLU A 17 3.44 31.67 -8.87
N ALA A 18 2.22 31.81 -9.37
CA ALA A 18 1.73 33.05 -9.96
C ALA A 18 0.82 33.77 -8.95
N ARG A 19 1.19 34.98 -8.55
CA ARG A 19 0.43 35.77 -7.58
C ARG A 19 -0.02 37.08 -8.19
N THR A 20 -1.20 37.58 -7.80
CA THR A 20 -1.72 38.86 -8.25
C THR A 20 -0.81 39.98 -7.77
N LYS A 21 -0.45 40.91 -8.69
CA LYS A 21 0.38 42.07 -8.37
C LYS A 21 -0.40 43.20 -7.68
N GLN A 22 -1.70 43.29 -7.98
CA GLN A 22 -2.59 44.33 -7.47
C GLN A 22 -3.88 43.70 -6.96
N ALA A 23 -4.52 44.36 -6.00
CA ALA A 23 -5.86 43.98 -5.58
C ALA A 23 -6.89 44.38 -6.65
N THR A 24 -7.95 43.57 -6.77
CA THR A 24 -9.19 43.86 -7.50
C THR A 24 -10.34 43.81 -6.51
N ASP A 25 -11.56 44.13 -6.95
CA ASP A 25 -12.76 44.03 -6.10
C ASP A 25 -13.03 42.60 -5.57
N LEU A 26 -12.54 41.58 -6.27
CA LEU A 26 -12.77 40.15 -5.94
C LEU A 26 -11.56 39.44 -5.36
N VAL A 27 -10.35 39.93 -5.61
CA VAL A 27 -9.11 39.21 -5.31
C VAL A 27 -8.08 40.16 -4.68
N PRO A 28 -7.55 39.88 -3.50
CA PRO A 28 -6.53 40.71 -2.85
C PRO A 28 -5.18 40.65 -3.57
N GLN A 29 -4.35 41.67 -3.35
CA GLN A 29 -2.95 41.61 -3.77
C GLN A 29 -2.24 40.43 -3.12
N GLY A 30 -1.39 39.72 -3.88
CA GLY A 30 -0.66 38.54 -3.42
C GLY A 30 -1.48 37.25 -3.44
N HIS A 31 -2.73 37.28 -3.90
CA HIS A 31 -3.54 36.07 -4.04
C HIS A 31 -2.85 35.06 -4.99
N LEU A 32 -2.79 33.80 -4.58
CA LEU A 32 -2.25 32.73 -5.39
C LEU A 32 -3.22 32.38 -6.53
N ALA A 33 -2.88 32.79 -7.74
CA ALA A 33 -3.70 32.55 -8.93
C ALA A 33 -3.44 31.20 -9.58
N ALA A 34 -2.20 30.72 -9.53
CA ALA A 34 -1.81 29.40 -10.02
C ALA A 34 -0.54 28.93 -9.31
N SER A 35 -0.38 27.60 -9.18
CA SER A 35 0.88 27.00 -8.73
C SER A 35 1.14 25.72 -9.51
N GLU A 36 2.42 25.42 -9.70
CA GLU A 36 2.87 24.18 -10.35
C GLU A 36 4.14 23.69 -9.67
N GLN A 37 4.32 22.39 -9.64
CA GLN A 37 5.47 21.74 -9.02
C GLN A 37 6.14 20.80 -10.01
N PHE A 38 7.44 20.98 -10.22
CA PHE A 38 8.24 20.17 -11.14
C PHE A 38 9.30 19.41 -10.35
N LEU A 39 9.33 18.11 -10.52
CA LEU A 39 10.43 17.29 -10.01
C LEU A 39 11.71 17.67 -10.78
N LEU A 40 12.77 18.04 -10.05
CA LEU A 40 14.06 18.30 -10.66
C LEU A 40 14.78 16.99 -10.91
N PRO A 41 15.40 16.78 -12.09
CA PRO A 41 16.12 15.58 -12.44
C PRO A 41 17.49 15.55 -11.73
N VAL A 42 17.48 15.56 -10.41
CA VAL A 42 18.68 15.51 -9.57
C VAL A 42 18.66 14.16 -8.87
N GLU A 43 19.33 13.18 -9.47
CA GLU A 43 19.49 11.87 -8.84
C GLU A 43 20.81 11.84 -8.06
N VAL A 44 20.71 11.67 -6.75
CA VAL A 44 21.79 11.16 -5.93
C VAL A 44 21.35 9.79 -5.44
N LEU A 45 22.11 8.77 -5.83
CA LEU A 45 21.80 7.38 -5.42
C LEU A 45 21.60 7.34 -3.90
N ALA A 46 20.48 6.79 -3.50
CA ALA A 46 20.24 6.52 -2.08
C ALA A 46 21.37 5.63 -1.55
N PRO A 47 21.81 5.82 -0.31
CA PRO A 47 22.72 4.87 0.30
C PRO A 47 22.11 3.48 0.20
N VAL A 48 22.95 2.49 -0.07
CA VAL A 48 22.49 1.08 -0.05
C VAL A 48 21.85 0.84 1.31
N ALA A 49 20.61 0.40 1.30
CA ALA A 49 19.94 0.05 2.56
C ALA A 49 20.80 -0.95 3.33
N PRO A 50 20.94 -0.81 4.66
CA PRO A 50 21.66 -1.77 5.46
C PRO A 50 21.13 -3.18 5.20
N ALA A 51 22.00 -4.17 5.25
CA ALA A 51 21.58 -5.56 5.10
C ALA A 51 20.54 -5.87 6.19
N ILE A 52 19.43 -6.47 5.79
CA ILE A 52 18.42 -6.92 6.75
C ILE A 52 19.01 -8.10 7.51
N GLU A 53 19.23 -7.89 8.80
CA GLU A 53 19.77 -8.89 9.71
C GLU A 53 18.63 -9.55 10.49
N GLY A 54 18.85 -10.80 10.90
CA GLY A 54 17.90 -11.55 11.69
C GLY A 54 17.51 -12.86 11.03
N THR A 55 16.75 -13.65 11.76
CA THR A 55 16.23 -14.94 11.29
C THR A 55 14.72 -14.97 11.45
N LEU A 56 14.05 -15.67 10.53
CA LEU A 56 12.62 -15.89 10.58
C LEU A 56 12.31 -17.36 10.88
N ALA A 57 11.30 -17.58 11.72
CA ALA A 57 10.69 -18.88 11.89
C ALA A 57 9.38 -18.91 11.10
N LEU A 58 9.18 -19.99 10.32
CA LEU A 58 7.96 -20.26 9.58
C LEU A 58 7.31 -21.52 10.14
N THR A 59 6.08 -21.41 10.60
CA THR A 59 5.29 -22.57 11.06
C THR A 59 3.93 -22.59 10.38
N LYS A 60 3.37 -23.81 10.20
CA LYS A 60 2.03 -24.04 9.66
C LYS A 60 1.28 -24.93 10.61
N GLU A 61 0.33 -24.35 11.32
CA GLU A 61 -0.47 -25.04 12.32
C GLU A 61 -1.89 -24.47 12.38
N ASN A 62 -2.87 -25.33 12.65
CA ASN A 62 -4.27 -24.92 12.84
C ASN A 62 -4.82 -24.06 11.67
N LYS A 63 -4.47 -24.41 10.43
CA LYS A 63 -4.86 -23.69 9.21
C LYS A 63 -4.34 -22.24 9.17
N GLN A 64 -3.22 -21.99 9.82
CA GLN A 64 -2.54 -20.71 9.81
C GLN A 64 -1.07 -20.87 9.42
N ILE A 65 -0.60 -19.95 8.62
CA ILE A 65 0.82 -19.73 8.35
C ILE A 65 1.28 -18.63 9.29
N ARG A 66 2.29 -18.94 10.09
CA ARG A 66 2.90 -17.98 11.03
C ARG A 66 4.33 -17.73 10.62
N VAL A 67 4.68 -16.46 10.46
CA VAL A 67 6.04 -15.98 10.24
C VAL A 67 6.42 -15.12 11.44
N SER A 68 7.48 -15.47 12.15
CA SER A 68 7.93 -14.72 13.34
C SER A 68 9.40 -14.39 13.28
N GLY A 69 9.72 -13.16 13.66
CA GLY A 69 11.07 -12.66 13.96
C GLY A 69 11.28 -12.51 15.46
N ALA A 70 12.27 -11.70 15.85
CA ALA A 70 12.64 -11.51 17.25
C ALA A 70 11.55 -10.80 18.08
N THR A 71 10.88 -9.80 17.49
CA THR A 71 9.94 -8.94 18.21
C THR A 71 8.56 -8.88 17.55
N PHE A 72 8.35 -9.60 16.46
CA PHE A 72 7.11 -9.55 15.71
C PHE A 72 6.64 -10.93 15.26
N GLU A 73 5.36 -11.00 14.92
CA GLU A 73 4.70 -12.17 14.37
C GLU A 73 3.64 -11.73 13.33
N VAL A 74 3.67 -12.36 12.17
CA VAL A 74 2.67 -12.19 11.10
C VAL A 74 1.94 -13.50 10.89
N ARG A 75 0.60 -13.46 10.78
CA ARG A 75 -0.22 -14.65 10.59
C ARG A 75 -1.10 -14.52 9.36
N PHE A 76 -1.14 -15.57 8.57
CA PHE A 76 -2.01 -15.70 7.40
C PHE A 76 -2.96 -16.87 7.59
N SER A 77 -4.17 -16.76 7.06
CA SER A 77 -5.13 -17.87 7.00
C SER A 77 -4.82 -18.77 5.80
N GLU A 78 -4.65 -20.07 6.01
CA GLU A 78 -4.53 -21.03 4.90
C GLU A 78 -5.87 -21.23 4.15
N GLU A 79 -6.99 -20.91 4.77
CA GLU A 79 -8.31 -21.05 4.16
C GLU A 79 -8.67 -19.88 3.26
N THR A 80 -8.32 -18.67 3.68
CA THR A 80 -8.71 -17.44 2.97
C THR A 80 -7.56 -16.72 2.30
N GLY A 81 -6.30 -17.02 2.67
CA GLY A 81 -5.11 -16.32 2.18
C GLY A 81 -4.92 -14.94 2.79
N ASP A 82 -5.86 -14.48 3.63
CA ASP A 82 -5.80 -13.15 4.22
C ASP A 82 -4.69 -13.06 5.30
N LEU A 83 -4.09 -11.89 5.44
CA LEU A 83 -3.28 -11.55 6.60
C LEU A 83 -4.23 -11.31 7.78
N ILE A 84 -4.20 -12.21 8.78
CA ILE A 84 -5.17 -12.25 9.89
C ILE A 84 -4.62 -11.77 11.22
N GLY A 85 -3.32 -11.53 11.33
CA GLY A 85 -2.73 -11.03 12.56
C GLY A 85 -1.34 -10.45 12.31
N LEU A 86 -1.05 -9.42 13.07
CA LEU A 86 0.25 -8.74 13.11
C LEU A 86 0.53 -8.33 14.55
N LYS A 87 1.61 -8.84 15.12
CA LYS A 87 2.07 -8.49 16.46
C LYS A 87 3.44 -7.84 16.44
N TYR A 88 3.64 -6.86 17.31
CA TYR A 88 4.92 -6.30 17.67
C TYR A 88 5.06 -6.26 19.20
N ASP A 89 6.17 -6.74 19.72
CA ASP A 89 6.46 -6.80 21.17
C ASP A 89 5.30 -7.39 21.99
N GLY A 90 4.68 -8.45 21.45
CA GLY A 90 3.55 -9.13 22.06
C GLY A 90 2.19 -8.42 21.92
N LYS A 91 2.16 -7.20 21.37
CA LYS A 91 0.93 -6.41 21.17
C LYS A 91 0.33 -6.68 19.79
N GLU A 92 -0.94 -7.08 19.74
CA GLU A 92 -1.69 -7.22 18.48
C GLU A 92 -1.96 -5.85 17.86
N MET A 93 -1.61 -5.69 16.60
CA MET A 93 -1.73 -4.45 15.84
C MET A 93 -2.98 -4.39 14.98
N LEU A 94 -3.57 -5.55 14.67
CA LEU A 94 -4.77 -5.65 13.85
C LEU A 94 -5.96 -6.08 14.72
N LYS A 95 -7.05 -5.35 14.63
CA LYS A 95 -8.33 -5.73 15.23
C LYS A 95 -9.01 -6.85 14.45
N GLU A 96 -8.86 -6.81 13.13
CA GLU A 96 -9.41 -7.78 12.16
C GLU A 96 -8.38 -8.04 11.08
N GLY A 97 -8.50 -9.19 10.39
CA GLY A 97 -7.67 -9.51 9.22
C GLY A 97 -7.86 -8.51 8.07
N LEU A 98 -6.81 -8.32 7.31
CA LEU A 98 -6.85 -7.46 6.14
C LEU A 98 -7.48 -8.20 4.96
N ARG A 99 -8.48 -7.59 4.35
CA ARG A 99 -9.12 -8.09 3.13
C ARG A 99 -9.16 -6.99 2.07
N ALA A 100 -8.92 -7.37 0.82
CA ALA A 100 -9.02 -6.44 -0.29
C ALA A 100 -10.44 -5.85 -0.40
N ASN A 101 -10.52 -4.53 -0.62
CA ASN A 101 -11.77 -3.83 -0.86
C ASN A 101 -11.71 -3.15 -2.23
N PHE A 102 -12.70 -3.41 -3.07
CA PHE A 102 -12.81 -2.90 -4.44
C PHE A 102 -13.92 -1.85 -4.59
N TRP A 103 -14.48 -1.39 -3.47
CA TRP A 103 -15.57 -0.45 -3.48
C TRP A 103 -15.32 0.72 -2.53
N ARG A 104 -15.82 1.88 -2.87
CA ARG A 104 -15.81 3.09 -2.04
C ARG A 104 -17.21 3.69 -1.92
N ALA A 105 -17.42 4.55 -0.95
CA ALA A 105 -18.64 5.37 -0.88
C ALA A 105 -18.81 6.16 -2.18
N GLN A 106 -20.05 6.18 -2.70
CA GLN A 106 -20.37 6.91 -3.92
C GLN A 106 -20.37 8.42 -3.67
N THR A 107 -19.83 9.16 -4.63
CA THR A 107 -20.01 10.61 -4.73
C THR A 107 -21.28 10.93 -5.54
N ASP A 108 -21.70 12.21 -5.56
CA ASP A 108 -22.84 12.65 -6.38
C ASP A 108 -22.63 12.35 -7.87
N ASN A 109 -21.40 12.49 -8.34
CA ASN A 109 -21.05 12.14 -9.72
C ASN A 109 -21.19 10.64 -10.01
N ASP A 110 -20.85 9.79 -9.06
CA ASP A 110 -21.02 8.34 -9.18
C ASP A 110 -22.51 7.95 -9.25
N VAL A 111 -23.35 8.59 -8.44
CA VAL A 111 -24.80 8.39 -8.45
C VAL A 111 -25.39 8.85 -9.79
N ALA A 112 -25.05 10.06 -10.24
CA ALA A 112 -25.50 10.60 -11.53
C ALA A 112 -25.04 9.73 -12.72
N ASN A 113 -23.85 9.17 -12.65
CA ASN A 113 -23.27 8.25 -13.65
C ASN A 113 -23.73 6.79 -13.48
N ARG A 114 -24.66 6.51 -12.58
CA ARG A 114 -25.22 5.18 -12.31
C ARG A 114 -24.14 4.12 -12.02
N MET A 115 -23.15 4.46 -11.20
CA MET A 115 -22.04 3.57 -10.85
C MET A 115 -22.53 2.22 -10.30
N MET A 116 -23.56 2.21 -9.44
CA MET A 116 -24.13 0.98 -8.88
C MET A 116 -24.65 0.04 -9.96
N GLN A 117 -25.35 0.55 -10.98
CA GLN A 117 -25.89 -0.28 -12.07
C GLN A 117 -24.79 -0.83 -12.99
N ARG A 118 -23.72 -0.06 -13.22
CA ARG A 118 -22.63 -0.44 -14.13
C ARG A 118 -21.54 -1.30 -13.47
N CYS A 119 -21.27 -1.06 -12.18
CA CYS A 119 -20.12 -1.61 -11.49
C CYS A 119 -20.50 -2.31 -10.17
N GLY A 120 -21.79 -2.50 -9.87
CA GLY A 120 -22.26 -3.02 -8.59
C GLY A 120 -21.74 -4.40 -8.22
N THR A 121 -21.32 -5.22 -9.18
CA THR A 121 -20.67 -6.51 -8.95
C THR A 121 -19.37 -6.38 -8.14
N TRP A 122 -18.73 -5.20 -8.17
CA TRP A 122 -17.50 -4.95 -7.40
C TRP A 122 -17.76 -4.64 -5.92
N LEU A 123 -19.01 -4.35 -5.52
CA LEU A 123 -19.37 -4.00 -4.14
C LEU A 123 -18.96 -5.08 -3.14
N ASN A 124 -19.20 -6.33 -3.48
CA ASN A 124 -18.89 -7.47 -2.63
C ASN A 124 -17.66 -8.27 -3.09
N ALA A 125 -17.00 -7.85 -4.16
CA ALA A 125 -15.94 -8.62 -4.81
C ALA A 125 -14.84 -9.09 -3.84
N GLY A 126 -14.44 -8.25 -2.87
CA GLY A 126 -13.46 -8.62 -1.87
C GLY A 126 -13.96 -9.69 -0.87
N LYS A 127 -15.28 -9.76 -0.63
CA LYS A 127 -15.89 -10.78 0.24
C LYS A 127 -16.11 -12.10 -0.48
N GLU A 128 -16.36 -12.04 -1.79
CA GLU A 128 -16.74 -13.18 -2.62
C GLU A 128 -15.57 -13.79 -3.38
N MET A 129 -14.39 -13.17 -3.32
CA MET A 129 -13.19 -13.75 -3.92
C MET A 129 -12.82 -15.07 -3.25
N VAL A 130 -12.40 -16.04 -4.07
CA VAL A 130 -12.08 -17.40 -3.66
C VAL A 130 -10.59 -17.64 -3.84
N LEU A 131 -9.94 -18.04 -2.74
CA LEU A 131 -8.52 -18.40 -2.76
C LEU A 131 -8.31 -19.58 -3.73
N GLN A 132 -7.38 -19.45 -4.65
CA GLN A 132 -6.97 -20.49 -5.60
C GLN A 132 -5.60 -21.06 -5.26
N GLN A 133 -4.70 -20.20 -4.79
CA GLN A 133 -3.33 -20.57 -4.53
C GLN A 133 -2.78 -19.73 -3.38
N LEU A 134 -2.09 -20.38 -2.46
CA LEU A 134 -1.34 -19.75 -1.38
C LEU A 134 -0.03 -20.52 -1.20
N GLU A 135 1.08 -19.82 -1.32
CA GLU A 135 2.40 -20.42 -1.19
C GLU A 135 3.24 -19.70 -0.14
N THR A 136 4.36 -20.29 0.22
CA THR A 136 5.37 -19.69 1.09
C THR A 136 6.74 -19.99 0.54
N HIS A 137 7.54 -18.94 0.35
CA HIS A 137 8.91 -19.05 -0.13
C HIS A 137 9.87 -18.43 0.90
N PRO A 138 10.36 -19.25 1.86
CA PRO A 138 11.34 -18.78 2.84
C PRO A 138 12.72 -18.60 2.21
N SER A 139 13.43 -17.60 2.66
CA SER A 139 14.86 -17.38 2.43
C SER A 139 15.52 -16.89 3.72
N ASP A 140 16.82 -16.63 3.72
CA ASP A 140 17.58 -16.33 4.94
C ASP A 140 17.02 -15.15 5.75
N ASN A 141 16.56 -14.09 5.07
CA ASN A 141 16.15 -12.84 5.72
C ASN A 141 14.71 -12.41 5.39
N ARG A 142 13.94 -13.23 4.65
CA ARG A 142 12.54 -12.93 4.30
C ARG A 142 11.74 -14.17 4.01
N VAL A 143 10.44 -14.06 4.19
CA VAL A 143 9.44 -15.02 3.71
C VAL A 143 8.51 -14.31 2.74
N ILE A 144 8.35 -14.84 1.52
CA ILE A 144 7.41 -14.33 0.54
C ILE A 144 6.17 -15.22 0.57
N VAL A 145 4.99 -14.61 0.65
CA VAL A 145 3.69 -15.29 0.70
C VAL A 145 2.81 -14.76 -0.43
N PRO A 146 2.89 -15.35 -1.63
CA PRO A 146 1.98 -15.02 -2.72
C PRO A 146 0.62 -15.72 -2.52
N ALA A 147 -0.45 -14.97 -2.81
CA ALA A 147 -1.81 -15.47 -2.84
C ALA A 147 -2.50 -15.07 -4.15
N VAL A 148 -3.26 -15.99 -4.73
CA VAL A 148 -4.02 -15.80 -5.96
C VAL A 148 -5.49 -16.11 -5.69
N TYR A 149 -6.35 -15.18 -6.07
CA TYR A 149 -7.80 -15.29 -5.88
C TYR A 149 -8.53 -15.20 -7.21
N ARG A 150 -9.55 -16.02 -7.37
CA ARG A 150 -10.54 -15.87 -8.43
C ARG A 150 -11.68 -14.99 -7.94
N MET A 151 -12.11 -14.07 -8.78
CA MET A 151 -13.26 -13.18 -8.56
C MET A 151 -14.36 -13.59 -9.56
N PRO A 152 -15.31 -14.46 -9.15
CA PRO A 152 -16.22 -15.11 -10.09
C PRO A 152 -17.12 -14.15 -10.85
N GLU A 153 -17.77 -13.21 -10.13
CA GLU A 153 -18.71 -12.25 -10.70
C GLU A 153 -18.04 -11.24 -11.66
N GLN A 154 -16.75 -10.96 -11.44
CA GLN A 154 -15.98 -10.01 -12.25
C GLN A 154 -15.18 -10.70 -13.36
N ALA A 155 -15.22 -12.04 -13.44
CA ALA A 155 -14.38 -12.85 -14.32
C ALA A 155 -12.88 -12.45 -14.28
N SER A 156 -12.40 -12.11 -13.09
CA SER A 156 -11.08 -11.51 -12.87
C SER A 156 -10.26 -12.31 -11.86
N VAL A 157 -8.96 -12.04 -11.84
CA VAL A 157 -8.00 -12.61 -10.88
C VAL A 157 -7.37 -11.48 -10.07
N TYR A 158 -7.37 -11.63 -8.75
CA TYR A 158 -6.63 -10.76 -7.85
C TYR A 158 -5.39 -11.51 -7.35
N LYS A 159 -4.24 -10.85 -7.41
CA LYS A 159 -2.98 -11.38 -6.90
C LYS A 159 -2.41 -10.42 -5.88
N VAL A 160 -1.94 -10.97 -4.77
CA VAL A 160 -1.22 -10.22 -3.73
C VAL A 160 0.03 -10.99 -3.36
N VAL A 161 1.10 -10.26 -3.07
CA VAL A 161 2.36 -10.83 -2.59
C VAL A 161 2.72 -10.09 -1.31
N TYR A 162 2.78 -10.82 -0.21
CA TYR A 162 3.32 -10.31 1.04
C TYR A 162 4.79 -10.70 1.14
N THR A 163 5.60 -9.75 1.58
CA THR A 163 7.00 -10.03 1.90
C THR A 163 7.22 -9.63 3.35
N VAL A 164 7.64 -10.57 4.15
CA VAL A 164 7.94 -10.37 5.58
C VAL A 164 9.45 -10.47 5.74
N TYR A 165 10.07 -9.38 6.14
CA TYR A 165 11.52 -9.32 6.36
C TYR A 165 11.88 -9.61 7.82
N ALA A 166 13.13 -10.02 8.05
CA ALA A 166 13.60 -10.42 9.38
C ALA A 166 13.67 -9.26 10.39
N ASP A 167 13.69 -8.01 9.92
CA ASP A 167 13.59 -6.80 10.72
C ASP A 167 12.15 -6.36 11.05
N GLY A 168 11.16 -7.07 10.50
CA GLY A 168 9.74 -6.79 10.72
C GLY A 168 9.08 -5.86 9.70
N ALA A 169 9.80 -5.50 8.62
CA ALA A 169 9.23 -4.74 7.51
C ALA A 169 8.40 -5.63 6.57
#